data_feb460f0a3c81f85c3117e206774bc0c
#
_entry.id   feb460f0a3c81f85c3117e206774bc0c
#
_cell.length_a   1.000
_cell.length_b   1.000
_cell.length_c   1.000
_cell.angle_alpha   90.00
_cell.angle_beta   90.00
_cell.angle_gamma   90.00
#
_symmetry.space_group_name_H-M   'P 1'
#
loop_
_entity.id
_entity.type
_entity.pdbx_description
1 polymer ?
#
loop_
_entity_poly.entity_id
_entity_poly.type
_entity_poly.pdbx_seq_one_letter_code
_entity_poly.pdbx_strand_id
1 'polypeptide(L)'
;MKRIGVISDPHGNLDAIKTCISEAGKVDAWFHLGDFSADAEELNKLTGLPVYSVCGNCDYRSSSPEELTVNIEGVKFLLMHGHKYSVAFDDTLRACLRAEELECDMLLYGHTHIPELSSYGRIQILNPGSPVRPLGGSKPSFAIVTADNGTVKAQLIPLC
;
A
#
# COMPACT_ATOMS: atom_id res chain seq x y z
N MET A 1 0.38 -16.55 10.76
CA MET A 1 -0.37 -15.29 10.59
C MET A 1 0.59 -14.09 10.68
N LYS A 2 0.53 -13.21 9.69
CA LYS A 2 1.34 -11.99 9.64
C LYS A 2 0.43 -10.76 9.44
N ARG A 3 0.65 -9.73 10.25
CA ARG A 3 -0.02 -8.43 10.09
C ARG A 3 0.93 -7.46 9.42
N ILE A 4 0.44 -6.75 8.42
CA ILE A 4 1.23 -5.85 7.59
C ILE A 4 0.55 -4.49 7.57
N GLY A 5 1.26 -3.43 7.96
CA GLY A 5 0.80 -2.06 7.78
C GLY A 5 0.97 -1.64 6.32
N VAL A 6 0.01 -0.92 5.77
CA VAL A 6 0.06 -0.44 4.39
C VAL A 6 -0.15 1.06 4.36
N ILE A 7 0.82 1.79 3.84
CA ILE A 7 0.81 3.25 3.75
C ILE A 7 1.13 3.68 2.32
N SER A 8 0.50 4.74 1.86
CA SER A 8 0.78 5.35 0.57
C SER A 8 0.65 6.87 0.64
N ASP A 9 1.41 7.53 -0.21
CA ASP A 9 1.31 8.99 -0.39
C ASP A 9 1.42 9.80 0.91
N PRO A 10 2.39 9.49 1.81
CA PRO A 10 2.59 10.27 3.03
C PRO A 10 3.31 11.60 2.79
N HIS A 11 3.87 11.79 1.60
CA HIS A 11 4.48 13.04 1.13
C HIS A 11 5.47 13.69 2.12
N GLY A 12 6.35 12.89 2.72
CA GLY A 12 7.38 13.37 3.63
C GLY A 12 6.88 13.81 5.01
N ASN A 13 5.61 13.55 5.32
CA ASN A 13 5.05 13.93 6.62
C ASN A 13 5.36 12.88 7.68
N LEU A 14 6.42 13.11 8.43
CA LEU A 14 6.90 12.19 9.46
C LEU A 14 5.90 12.01 10.61
N ASP A 15 5.18 13.05 10.96
CA ASP A 15 4.18 12.99 12.06
C ASP A 15 3.01 12.07 11.65
N ALA A 16 2.58 12.14 10.40
CA ALA A 16 1.56 11.24 9.88
C ALA A 16 2.03 9.79 9.89
N ILE A 17 3.28 9.54 9.52
CA ILE A 17 3.88 8.19 9.57
C ILE A 17 3.88 7.67 11.02
N LYS A 18 4.30 8.47 11.97
CA LYS A 18 4.28 8.11 13.40
C LYS A 18 2.86 7.80 13.90
N THR A 19 1.89 8.57 13.45
CA THR A 19 0.48 8.33 13.79
C THR A 19 0.02 6.97 13.24
N CYS A 20 0.34 6.66 11.98
CA CYS A 20 0.02 5.35 11.39
C CYS A 20 0.66 4.21 12.18
N ILE A 21 1.92 4.35 12.57
CA ILE A 21 2.62 3.35 13.39
C ILE A 21 1.91 3.12 14.72
N SER A 22 1.55 4.19 15.40
CA SER A 22 0.86 4.13 16.68
C SER A 22 -0.52 3.46 16.55
N GLU A 23 -1.30 3.85 15.57
CA GLU A 23 -2.65 3.29 15.33
C GLU A 23 -2.61 1.84 14.84
N ALA A 24 -1.57 1.46 14.11
CA ALA A 24 -1.42 0.08 13.63
C ALA A 24 -1.19 -0.92 14.79
N GLY A 25 -0.57 -0.46 15.86
CA GLY A 25 -0.14 -1.35 16.94
C GLY A 25 0.93 -2.34 16.45
N LYS A 26 0.85 -3.58 16.90
CA LYS A 26 1.86 -4.60 16.54
C LYS A 26 1.62 -5.10 15.11
N VAL A 27 2.59 -4.90 14.24
CA VAL A 27 2.65 -5.46 12.87
C VAL A 27 3.99 -6.16 12.67
N ASP A 28 4.08 -6.98 11.63
CA ASP A 28 5.28 -7.76 11.29
C ASP A 28 6.11 -7.14 10.19
N ALA A 29 5.48 -6.31 9.35
CA ALA A 29 6.12 -5.64 8.21
C ALA A 29 5.27 -4.45 7.75
N TRP A 30 5.82 -3.67 6.82
CA TRP A 30 5.13 -2.55 6.20
C TRP A 30 5.24 -2.61 4.68
N PHE A 31 4.18 -2.20 4.00
CA PHE A 31 4.16 -1.90 2.56
C PHE A 31 4.05 -0.39 2.39
N HIS A 32 4.93 0.18 1.56
CA HIS A 32 4.92 1.58 1.17
C HIS A 32 4.69 1.69 -0.33
N LEU A 33 3.58 2.28 -0.75
CA LEU A 33 3.11 2.24 -2.13
C LEU A 33 3.49 3.46 -2.97
N GLY A 34 4.54 4.17 -2.59
CA GLY A 34 5.13 5.22 -3.41
C GLY A 34 4.78 6.65 -2.97
N ASP A 35 5.31 7.56 -3.71
CA ASP A 35 5.44 8.98 -3.45
C ASP A 35 6.21 9.28 -2.15
N PHE A 36 7.42 9.82 -2.33
CA PHE A 36 8.42 10.00 -1.28
C PHE A 36 8.89 8.68 -0.67
N SER A 37 9.50 7.84 -1.51
CA SER A 37 10.01 6.53 -1.08
C SER A 37 11.06 6.63 0.02
N ALA A 38 11.69 7.80 0.24
CA ALA A 38 12.55 8.06 1.39
C ALA A 38 11.80 7.84 2.73
N ASP A 39 10.48 7.99 2.75
CA ASP A 39 9.66 7.71 3.92
C ASP A 39 9.67 6.23 4.30
N ALA A 40 9.95 5.34 3.34
CA ALA A 40 10.12 3.91 3.63
C ALA A 40 11.36 3.66 4.50
N GLU A 41 12.44 4.41 4.30
CA GLU A 41 13.62 4.32 5.15
C GLU A 41 13.32 4.81 6.57
N GLU A 42 12.57 5.90 6.70
CA GLU A 42 12.15 6.42 8.01
C GLU A 42 11.23 5.44 8.71
N LEU A 43 10.31 4.81 7.98
CA LEU A 43 9.42 3.78 8.51
C LEU A 43 10.21 2.57 9.04
N ASN A 44 11.23 2.14 8.32
CA ASN A 44 12.13 1.07 8.76
C ASN A 44 12.92 1.48 10.03
N LYS A 45 13.47 2.70 10.07
CA LYS A 45 14.19 3.20 11.23
C LYS A 45 13.33 3.29 12.47
N LEU A 46 12.09 3.78 12.34
CA LEU A 46 11.16 3.98 13.45
C LEU A 46 10.63 2.67 14.00
N THR A 47 10.43 1.66 13.16
CA THR A 47 9.81 0.39 13.55
C THR A 47 10.79 -0.75 13.76
N GLY A 48 11.95 -0.71 13.10
CA GLY A 48 12.88 -1.83 13.05
C GLY A 48 12.38 -3.03 12.24
N LEU A 49 11.31 -2.84 11.45
CA LEU A 49 10.64 -3.90 10.71
C LEU A 49 10.98 -3.84 9.22
N PRO A 50 10.84 -4.96 8.49
CA PRO A 50 10.97 -4.96 7.04
C PRO A 50 9.96 -4.01 6.40
N VAL A 51 10.39 -3.23 5.42
CA VAL A 51 9.55 -2.35 4.61
C VAL A 51 9.73 -2.72 3.14
N TYR A 52 8.64 -3.07 2.48
CA TYR A 52 8.60 -3.34 1.04
C TYR A 52 8.06 -2.11 0.36
N SER A 53 8.85 -1.49 -0.52
CA SER A 53 8.53 -0.19 -1.10
C SER A 53 8.57 -0.21 -2.63
N VAL A 54 7.66 0.54 -3.24
CA VAL A 54 7.67 0.84 -4.67
C VAL A 54 7.82 2.35 -4.87
N CYS A 55 8.28 2.78 -6.05
CA CYS A 55 8.39 4.19 -6.35
C CYS A 55 7.09 4.74 -6.97
N GLY A 56 6.76 5.98 -6.62
CA GLY A 56 5.66 6.73 -7.21
C GLY A 56 6.13 7.75 -8.25
N ASN A 57 5.17 8.50 -8.80
CA ASN A 57 5.46 9.52 -9.80
C ASN A 57 6.21 10.75 -9.24
N CYS A 58 6.20 10.93 -7.92
CA CYS A 58 6.97 11.98 -7.23
C CYS A 58 8.34 11.49 -6.71
N ASP A 59 8.72 10.26 -7.00
CA ASP A 59 9.96 9.65 -6.53
C ASP A 59 11.10 9.77 -7.55
N TYR A 60 11.61 10.97 -7.70
CA TYR A 60 12.77 11.21 -8.54
C TYR A 60 14.02 10.59 -7.89
N ARG A 61 14.75 9.75 -8.62
CA ARG A 61 15.98 9.07 -8.18
C ARG A 61 15.76 8.01 -7.08
N SER A 62 14.56 7.43 -6.98
CA SER A 62 14.34 6.32 -6.09
C SER A 62 15.03 5.05 -6.61
N SER A 63 15.58 4.26 -5.68
CA SER A 63 16.08 2.90 -5.97
C SER A 63 14.98 1.84 -5.87
N SER A 64 13.80 2.20 -5.40
CA SER A 64 12.66 1.28 -5.29
C SER A 64 12.12 0.93 -6.69
N PRO A 65 11.64 -0.31 -6.90
CA PRO A 65 11.05 -0.71 -8.17
C PRO A 65 9.68 -0.05 -8.38
N GLU A 66 9.22 0.00 -9.64
CA GLU A 66 7.90 0.53 -9.99
C GLU A 66 6.76 -0.41 -9.60
N GLU A 67 7.04 -1.71 -9.63
CA GLU A 67 6.14 -2.75 -9.11
C GLU A 67 6.96 -3.83 -8.41
N LEU A 68 6.34 -4.49 -7.45
CA LEU A 68 7.00 -5.51 -6.64
C LEU A 68 6.00 -6.61 -6.29
N THR A 69 6.38 -7.87 -6.48
CA THR A 69 5.62 -9.00 -5.96
C THR A 69 6.26 -9.49 -4.67
N VAL A 70 5.43 -9.76 -3.67
CA VAL A 70 5.86 -10.24 -2.35
C VAL A 70 5.00 -11.43 -1.95
N ASN A 71 5.62 -12.50 -1.49
CA ASN A 71 4.93 -13.66 -0.94
C ASN A 71 5.05 -13.65 0.58
N ILE A 72 3.91 -13.63 1.28
CA ILE A 72 3.86 -13.71 2.74
C ILE A 72 2.74 -14.66 3.14
N GLU A 73 3.04 -15.67 3.93
CA GLU A 73 2.07 -16.66 4.42
C GLU A 73 1.24 -17.31 3.31
N GLY A 74 1.84 -17.56 2.15
CA GLY A 74 1.17 -18.17 1.01
C GLY A 74 0.29 -17.23 0.20
N VAL A 75 0.28 -15.94 0.53
CA VAL A 75 -0.42 -14.90 -0.23
C VAL A 75 0.56 -14.15 -1.11
N LYS A 76 0.27 -14.03 -2.38
CA LYS A 76 1.08 -13.27 -3.34
C LYS A 76 0.49 -11.90 -3.57
N PHE A 77 1.23 -10.89 -3.14
CA PHE A 77 0.85 -9.48 -3.26
C PHE A 77 1.53 -8.84 -4.47
N LEU A 78 0.80 -7.99 -5.19
CA LEU A 78 1.37 -7.08 -6.18
C LEU A 78 1.27 -5.66 -5.61
N LEU A 79 2.42 -5.03 -5.42
CA LEU A 79 2.53 -3.65 -4.96
C LEU A 79 2.90 -2.75 -6.14
N MET A 80 2.22 -1.62 -6.28
CA MET A 80 2.54 -0.58 -7.26
C MET A 80 2.02 0.78 -6.76
N HIS A 81 2.58 1.87 -7.30
CA HIS A 81 1.97 3.17 -7.05
C HIS A 81 0.70 3.34 -7.90
N GLY A 82 0.73 2.91 -9.15
CA GLY A 82 -0.42 2.86 -10.05
C GLY A 82 -0.41 3.93 -11.15
N HIS A 83 0.44 4.93 -11.06
CA HIS A 83 0.50 6.02 -12.05
C HIS A 83 0.74 5.53 -13.49
N LYS A 84 1.45 4.43 -13.67
CA LYS A 84 1.71 3.83 -14.99
C LYS A 84 0.55 2.96 -15.52
N TYR A 85 -0.41 2.63 -14.68
CA TYR A 85 -1.58 1.82 -15.04
C TYR A 85 -2.86 2.64 -15.10
N SER A 86 -2.75 3.96 -15.14
CA SER A 86 -3.85 4.91 -15.31
C SER A 86 -4.93 4.83 -14.22
N VAL A 87 -4.58 4.42 -13.01
CA VAL A 87 -5.54 4.27 -11.89
C VAL A 87 -6.21 5.58 -11.48
N ALA A 88 -5.61 6.75 -11.80
CA ALA A 88 -6.19 8.06 -11.49
C ALA A 88 -7.48 8.38 -12.27
N PHE A 89 -7.82 7.59 -13.28
CA PHE A 89 -9.02 7.76 -14.10
C PHE A 89 -10.14 6.80 -13.69
N ASP A 90 -10.18 6.39 -12.42
CA ASP A 90 -11.13 5.43 -11.87
C ASP A 90 -11.09 4.05 -12.56
N ASP A 91 -9.96 3.73 -13.18
CA ASP A 91 -9.79 2.50 -13.94
C ASP A 91 -8.64 1.68 -13.39
N THR A 92 -8.96 0.66 -12.62
CA THR A 92 -7.99 -0.30 -12.11
C THR A 92 -7.82 -1.53 -12.99
N LEU A 93 -8.52 -1.60 -14.12
CA LEU A 93 -8.53 -2.80 -14.97
C LEU A 93 -7.13 -3.20 -15.42
N ARG A 94 -6.32 -2.26 -15.89
CA ARG A 94 -4.96 -2.56 -16.36
C ARG A 94 -4.08 -3.12 -15.24
N ALA A 95 -4.20 -2.56 -14.03
CA ALA A 95 -3.49 -3.07 -12.87
C ALA A 95 -3.99 -4.46 -12.45
N CYS A 96 -5.30 -4.71 -12.53
CA CYS A 96 -5.88 -6.02 -12.26
C CYS A 96 -5.42 -7.07 -13.26
N LEU A 97 -5.37 -6.73 -14.55
CA LEU A 97 -4.86 -7.64 -15.58
C LEU A 97 -3.37 -7.99 -15.33
N ARG A 98 -2.60 -7.02 -14.86
CA ARG A 98 -1.22 -7.28 -14.47
C ARG A 98 -1.14 -8.22 -13.28
N ALA A 99 -2.01 -8.05 -12.29
CA ALA A 99 -2.09 -8.95 -11.14
C ALA A 99 -2.48 -10.38 -11.56
N GLU A 100 -3.40 -10.53 -12.50
CA GLU A 100 -3.75 -11.84 -13.08
C GLU A 100 -2.57 -12.48 -13.80
N GLU A 101 -1.88 -11.72 -14.65
CA GLU A 101 -0.71 -12.19 -15.39
C GLU A 101 0.38 -12.72 -14.45
N LEU A 102 0.57 -12.07 -13.32
CA LEU A 102 1.54 -12.46 -12.30
C LEU A 102 1.00 -13.47 -11.28
N GLU A 103 -0.24 -13.92 -11.45
CA GLU A 103 -0.90 -14.87 -10.56
C GLU A 103 -0.92 -14.39 -9.10
N CYS A 104 -1.22 -13.10 -8.89
CA CYS A 104 -1.30 -12.51 -7.56
C CYS A 104 -2.68 -12.68 -6.95
N ASP A 105 -2.72 -12.73 -5.61
CA ASP A 105 -3.96 -12.84 -4.83
C ASP A 105 -4.52 -11.48 -4.44
N MET A 106 -3.65 -10.49 -4.30
CA MET A 106 -4.02 -9.15 -3.89
C MET A 106 -3.22 -8.08 -4.62
N LEU A 107 -3.92 -7.05 -5.10
CA LEU A 107 -3.35 -5.84 -5.69
C LEU A 107 -3.43 -4.70 -4.68
N LEU A 108 -2.28 -4.07 -4.42
CA LEU A 108 -2.20 -2.86 -3.59
C LEU A 108 -1.64 -1.71 -4.42
N TYR A 109 -2.33 -0.59 -4.43
CA TYR A 109 -1.92 0.60 -5.17
C TYR A 109 -2.22 1.88 -4.39
N GLY A 110 -1.61 2.99 -4.79
CA GLY A 110 -1.82 4.31 -4.21
C GLY A 110 -2.22 5.34 -5.25
N HIS A 111 -1.55 6.46 -5.29
CA HIS A 111 -1.66 7.54 -6.27
C HIS A 111 -2.97 8.36 -6.22
N THR A 112 -4.12 7.72 -6.12
CA THR A 112 -5.42 8.42 -6.15
C THR A 112 -5.73 9.18 -4.85
N HIS A 113 -5.08 8.84 -3.74
CA HIS A 113 -5.38 9.34 -2.39
C HIS A 113 -6.81 9.02 -1.93
N ILE A 114 -7.47 8.08 -2.59
CA ILE A 114 -8.83 7.63 -2.28
C ILE A 114 -8.78 6.20 -1.79
N PRO A 115 -9.19 5.94 -0.53
CA PRO A 115 -9.20 4.57 -0.02
C PRO A 115 -10.18 3.69 -0.79
N GLU A 116 -9.76 2.48 -1.10
CA GLU A 116 -10.56 1.48 -1.80
C GLU A 116 -10.33 0.10 -1.20
N LEU A 117 -11.41 -0.64 -1.04
CA LEU A 117 -11.38 -2.05 -0.70
C LEU A 117 -12.43 -2.76 -1.55
N SER A 118 -11.98 -3.46 -2.58
CA SER A 118 -12.85 -4.10 -3.58
C SER A 118 -12.22 -5.40 -4.09
N SER A 119 -12.76 -5.94 -5.18
CA SER A 119 -12.22 -7.15 -5.80
C SER A 119 -12.46 -7.14 -7.31
N TYR A 120 -11.59 -7.84 -8.02
CA TYR A 120 -11.71 -8.16 -9.43
C TYR A 120 -11.52 -9.67 -9.60
N GLY A 121 -12.60 -10.40 -9.87
CA GLY A 121 -12.57 -11.85 -9.82
C GLY A 121 -12.13 -12.33 -8.44
N ARG A 122 -11.09 -13.15 -8.37
CA ARG A 122 -10.51 -13.64 -7.11
C ARG A 122 -9.48 -12.68 -6.50
N ILE A 123 -9.07 -11.64 -7.23
CA ILE A 123 -8.06 -10.70 -6.78
C ILE A 123 -8.71 -9.65 -5.88
N GLN A 124 -8.21 -9.51 -4.66
CA GLN A 124 -8.60 -8.42 -3.77
C GLN A 124 -7.83 -7.17 -4.13
N ILE A 125 -8.47 -6.01 -4.02
CA ILE A 125 -7.91 -4.71 -4.38
C ILE A 125 -7.92 -3.82 -3.14
N LEU A 126 -6.77 -3.21 -2.83
CA LEU A 126 -6.63 -2.30 -1.71
C LEU A 126 -5.89 -1.02 -2.13
N ASN A 127 -6.48 0.12 -1.83
CA ASN A 127 -5.80 1.40 -1.76
C ASN A 127 -5.95 1.93 -0.33
N PRO A 128 -4.85 2.17 0.40
CA PRO A 128 -4.95 2.63 1.79
C PRO A 128 -5.38 4.09 1.93
N GLY A 129 -5.52 4.82 0.81
CA GLY A 129 -5.71 6.26 0.83
C GLY A 129 -4.41 7.00 1.16
N SER A 130 -4.52 8.24 1.63
CA SER A 130 -3.38 9.01 2.08
C SER A 130 -3.57 9.45 3.54
N PRO A 131 -2.53 9.36 4.38
CA PRO A 131 -2.63 9.83 5.75
C PRO A 131 -2.58 11.36 5.88
N VAL A 132 -2.24 12.08 4.79
CA VAL A 132 -2.05 13.55 4.84
C VAL A 132 -2.89 14.31 3.81
N ARG A 133 -3.18 13.71 2.65
CA ARG A 133 -3.87 14.39 1.53
C ARG A 133 -5.00 13.54 0.98
N PRO A 134 -6.02 13.23 1.82
CA PRO A 134 -7.15 12.42 1.35
C PRO A 134 -7.93 13.17 0.27
N LEU A 135 -8.41 12.44 -0.73
CA LEU A 135 -9.25 12.96 -1.80
C LEU A 135 -10.59 12.21 -1.84
N GLY A 136 -11.49 12.64 -2.73
CA GLY A 136 -12.80 12.00 -2.89
C GLY A 136 -13.71 12.11 -1.67
N GLY A 137 -13.51 13.12 -0.80
CA GLY A 137 -14.28 13.28 0.43
C GLY A 137 -13.89 12.28 1.54
N SER A 138 -12.80 11.55 1.36
CA SER A 138 -12.32 10.57 2.35
C SER A 138 -11.59 11.24 3.53
N LYS A 139 -11.46 10.50 4.61
CA LYS A 139 -10.62 10.90 5.75
C LYS A 139 -9.17 10.47 5.52
N PRO A 140 -8.19 11.09 6.17
CA PRO A 140 -6.84 10.53 6.21
C PRO A 140 -6.89 9.08 6.66
N SER A 141 -6.14 8.20 6.02
CA SER A 141 -6.22 6.76 6.27
C SER A 141 -4.94 6.03 5.91
N PHE A 142 -4.83 4.84 6.44
CA PHE A 142 -3.89 3.79 6.05
C PHE A 142 -4.62 2.45 6.12
N ALA A 143 -3.94 1.33 5.96
CA ALA A 143 -4.58 0.03 6.02
C ALA A 143 -3.74 -1.00 6.79
N ILE A 144 -4.42 -2.05 7.24
CA ILE A 144 -3.81 -3.25 7.80
C ILE A 144 -4.24 -4.44 6.96
N VAL A 145 -3.29 -5.27 6.58
CA VAL A 145 -3.52 -6.53 5.89
C VAL A 145 -3.06 -7.67 6.80
N THR A 146 -3.86 -8.70 6.91
CA THR A 146 -3.51 -9.92 7.65
C THR A 146 -3.47 -11.10 6.69
N ALA A 147 -2.32 -11.74 6.58
CA ALA A 147 -2.11 -12.93 5.74
C ALA A 147 -1.92 -14.16 6.63
N ASP A 148 -2.58 -15.26 6.29
CA ASP A 148 -2.50 -16.51 7.03
C ASP A 148 -2.86 -17.70 6.13
N ASN A 149 -1.90 -18.60 5.90
CA ASN A 149 -2.08 -19.84 5.13
C ASN A 149 -2.81 -19.63 3.79
N GLY A 150 -2.37 -18.68 2.99
CA GLY A 150 -2.97 -18.39 1.69
C GLY A 150 -4.26 -17.56 1.74
N THR A 151 -4.73 -17.18 2.92
CA THR A 151 -5.89 -16.33 3.11
C THR A 151 -5.46 -14.91 3.48
N VAL A 152 -6.13 -13.90 2.94
CA VAL A 152 -5.83 -12.51 3.23
C VAL A 152 -7.09 -11.75 3.63
N LYS A 153 -6.96 -10.88 4.64
CA LYS A 153 -7.99 -9.93 5.07
C LYS A 153 -7.39 -8.54 5.11
N ALA A 154 -8.14 -7.54 4.68
CA ALA A 154 -7.71 -6.16 4.69
C ALA A 154 -8.71 -5.29 5.44
N GLN A 155 -8.20 -4.24 6.07
CA GLN A 155 -8.98 -3.27 6.82
C GLN A 155 -8.44 -1.87 6.57
N LEU A 156 -9.31 -0.96 6.17
CA LEU A 156 -9.01 0.47 6.10
C LEU A 156 -9.10 1.07 7.49
N ILE A 157 -8.09 1.86 7.88
CA ILE A 157 -8.02 2.49 9.19
C ILE A 157 -8.07 4.02 8.99
N PRO A 158 -9.21 4.65 9.25
CA PRO A 158 -9.29 6.11 9.20
C PRO A 158 -8.52 6.72 10.37
N LEU A 159 -7.87 7.86 10.11
CA LEU A 159 -7.20 8.67 11.12
C LEU A 159 -8.10 9.84 11.52
N CYS A 160 -8.00 10.23 12.75
CA CYS A 160 -8.76 11.40 13.26
C CYS A 160 -8.13 12.72 12.86
#